data_08bb9eab542cc495e1b8761894f10a89
#
_entry.id   08bb9eab542cc495e1b8761894f10a89
#
_cell.length_a   1.000
_cell.length_b   1.000
_cell.length_c   1.000
_cell.angle_alpha   90.00
_cell.angle_beta   90.00
_cell.angle_gamma   90.00
#
_symmetry.space_group_name_H-M   'P 1'
#
loop_
_entity.id
_entity.type
_entity.pdbx_description
1 polymer ?
#
loop_
_entity_poly.entity_id
_entity_poly.type
_entity_poly.pdbx_seq_one_letter_code
_entity_poly.pdbx_strand_id
1 'polypeptide(L)'
;SAQAAAVAMYLGLALLYPVEAPMPLWGFYAASIVEHVAGGAATAVLFTFMMDRVRPHAPATDYTAQASLLVFITGIGLVGSGFIVGQVGLVGLFAVATCASALSPGLVGRLYRRVALDTPPPTRRVT
;
A
#
# COMPACT_ATOMS: atom_id res chain seq x y z
N SER A 1 2.43 -8.43 -5.54
CA SER A 1 3.19 -7.77 -4.48
C SER A 1 3.00 -8.53 -3.15
N ALA A 2 4.00 -8.48 -2.24
CA ALA A 2 3.92 -9.12 -0.93
C ALA A 2 2.69 -8.66 -0.12
N GLN A 3 2.35 -7.37 -0.24
CA GLN A 3 1.16 -6.80 0.40
C GLN A 3 -0.15 -7.45 -0.09
N ALA A 4 -0.28 -7.70 -1.39
CA ALA A 4 -1.46 -8.38 -1.92
C ALA A 4 -1.60 -9.82 -1.39
N ALA A 5 -0.48 -10.53 -1.24
CA ALA A 5 -0.47 -11.87 -0.66
C ALA A 5 -0.88 -11.84 0.82
N ALA A 6 -0.37 -10.87 1.59
CA ALA A 6 -0.73 -10.70 3.01
C ALA A 6 -2.23 -10.42 3.19
N VAL A 7 -2.79 -9.51 2.40
CA VAL A 7 -4.23 -9.20 2.45
C VAL A 7 -5.08 -10.40 1.98
N ALA A 8 -4.61 -11.15 0.98
CA ALA A 8 -5.29 -12.37 0.51
C ALA A 8 -5.34 -13.48 1.60
N MET A 9 -4.37 -13.53 2.50
CA MET A 9 -4.41 -14.45 3.66
C MET A 9 -5.61 -14.14 4.57
N TYR A 10 -5.88 -12.86 4.84
CA TYR A 10 -7.07 -12.48 5.63
C TYR A 10 -8.37 -12.81 4.90
N LEU A 11 -8.42 -12.61 3.59
CA LEU A 11 -9.58 -13.03 2.80
C LEU A 11 -9.78 -14.54 2.87
N GLY A 12 -8.71 -15.33 2.75
CA GLY A 12 -8.75 -16.79 2.91
C GLY A 12 -9.25 -17.20 4.28
N LEU A 13 -8.76 -16.58 5.35
CA LEU A 13 -9.25 -16.83 6.71
C LEU A 13 -10.73 -16.47 6.87
N ALA A 14 -11.16 -15.32 6.34
CA ALA A 14 -12.56 -14.89 6.42
C ALA A 14 -13.52 -15.79 5.64
N LEU A 15 -13.06 -16.43 4.57
CA LEU A 15 -13.85 -17.38 3.77
C LEU A 15 -13.90 -18.78 4.40
N LEU A 16 -12.80 -19.22 5.01
CA LEU A 16 -12.68 -20.54 5.61
C LEU A 16 -13.34 -20.62 7.01
N TYR A 17 -13.37 -19.51 7.73
CA TYR A 17 -13.90 -19.41 9.08
C TYR A 17 -15.01 -18.36 9.16
N PRO A 18 -16.26 -18.70 8.82
CA PRO A 18 -17.39 -17.79 9.02
C PRO A 18 -17.52 -17.41 10.51
N VAL A 19 -18.10 -16.25 10.77
CA VAL A 19 -18.12 -15.54 12.08
C VAL A 19 -18.50 -16.43 13.28
N GLU A 20 -19.22 -17.52 13.05
CA GLU A 20 -19.70 -18.44 14.09
C GLU A 20 -18.74 -19.61 14.37
N ALA A 21 -17.68 -19.78 13.58
CA ALA A 21 -16.71 -20.86 13.77
C ALA A 21 -15.53 -20.41 14.64
N PRO A 22 -15.03 -21.25 15.56
CA PRO A 22 -13.84 -20.92 16.36
C PRO A 22 -12.62 -20.83 15.43
N MET A 23 -12.21 -19.60 15.14
CA MET A 23 -11.01 -19.36 14.32
C MET A 23 -9.76 -19.75 15.12
N PRO A 24 -8.82 -20.53 14.56
CA PRO A 24 -7.60 -20.86 15.24
C PRO A 24 -6.74 -19.60 15.40
N LEU A 25 -6.51 -19.18 16.64
CA LEU A 25 -5.75 -17.96 16.99
C LEU A 25 -4.38 -17.91 16.31
N TRP A 26 -3.71 -19.04 16.14
CA TRP A 26 -2.41 -19.11 15.47
C TRP A 26 -2.49 -18.67 14.00
N GLY A 27 -3.56 -18.98 13.28
CA GLY A 27 -3.76 -18.56 11.88
C GLY A 27 -3.89 -17.04 11.78
N PHE A 28 -4.62 -16.43 12.70
CA PHE A 28 -4.74 -14.98 12.78
C PHE A 28 -3.41 -14.30 13.10
N TYR A 29 -2.67 -14.82 14.09
CA TYR A 29 -1.34 -14.28 14.42
C TYR A 29 -0.35 -14.43 13.26
N ALA A 30 -0.33 -15.58 12.57
CA ALA A 30 0.54 -15.79 11.42
C ALA A 30 0.23 -14.78 10.29
N ALA A 31 -1.04 -14.60 9.94
CA ALA A 31 -1.46 -13.62 8.94
C ALA A 31 -1.06 -12.19 9.35
N SER A 32 -1.27 -11.84 10.62
CA SER A 32 -0.91 -10.52 11.15
C SER A 32 0.60 -10.25 11.10
N ILE A 33 1.42 -11.24 11.45
CA ILE A 33 2.89 -11.11 11.37
C ILE A 33 3.33 -10.89 9.92
N VAL A 34 2.83 -11.69 8.99
CA VAL A 34 3.18 -11.58 7.56
C VAL A 34 2.77 -10.21 7.02
N GLU A 35 1.58 -9.74 7.36
CA GLU A 35 1.07 -8.44 6.95
C GLU A 35 1.94 -7.30 7.49
N HIS A 36 2.27 -7.31 8.78
CA HIS A 36 3.09 -6.27 9.39
C HIS A 36 4.53 -6.25 8.86
N VAL A 37 5.14 -7.41 8.60
CA VAL A 37 6.47 -7.49 7.98
C VAL A 37 6.43 -6.96 6.55
N ALA A 38 5.44 -7.37 5.75
CA ALA A 38 5.29 -6.89 4.37
C ALA A 38 4.99 -5.38 4.32
N GLY A 39 4.12 -4.88 5.21
CA GLY A 39 3.78 -3.47 5.33
C GLY A 39 4.97 -2.62 5.78
N GLY A 40 5.71 -3.09 6.79
CA GLY A 40 6.93 -2.43 7.25
C GLY A 40 8.00 -2.32 6.18
N ALA A 41 8.25 -3.40 5.44
CA ALA A 41 9.19 -3.39 4.32
C ALA A 41 8.75 -2.42 3.20
N ALA A 42 7.45 -2.42 2.84
CA ALA A 42 6.92 -1.49 1.85
C ALA A 42 7.05 -0.03 2.30
N THR A 43 6.81 0.25 3.58
CA THR A 43 6.95 1.58 4.18
C THR A 43 8.42 2.05 4.16
N ALA A 44 9.36 1.18 4.50
CA ALA A 44 10.79 1.49 4.46
C ALA A 44 11.25 1.86 3.03
N VAL A 45 10.84 1.09 2.03
CA VAL A 45 11.12 1.38 0.61
C VAL A 45 10.50 2.71 0.19
N LEU A 46 9.26 2.98 0.60
CA LEU A 46 8.58 4.23 0.28
C LEU A 46 9.32 5.44 0.88
N PHE A 47 9.72 5.37 2.13
CA PHE A 47 10.45 6.45 2.79
C PHE A 47 11.84 6.68 2.16
N THR A 48 12.54 5.61 1.81
CA THR A 48 13.81 5.72 1.07
C THR A 48 13.58 6.46 -0.27
N PHE A 49 12.56 6.05 -1.03
CA PHE A 49 12.22 6.69 -2.29
C PHE A 49 11.82 8.18 -2.11
N MET A 50 11.10 8.50 -1.05
CA MET A 50 10.74 9.89 -0.73
C MET A 50 11.99 10.73 -0.44
N MET A 51 12.95 10.19 0.32
CA MET A 51 14.22 10.89 0.63
C MET A 51 15.07 11.11 -0.61
N ASP A 52 15.10 10.17 -1.56
CA ASP A 52 15.85 10.31 -2.81
C ASP A 52 15.27 11.38 -3.76
N ARG A 53 14.04 11.81 -3.53
CA ARG A 53 13.32 12.77 -4.37
C ARG A 53 13.19 14.17 -3.78
N VAL A 54 13.77 14.43 -2.60
CA VAL A 54 13.77 15.77 -1.99
C VAL A 54 14.76 16.69 -2.69
N ARG A 55 14.42 17.98 -2.76
CA ARG A 55 15.30 19.00 -3.31
C ARG A 55 16.45 19.32 -2.35
N PRO A 56 17.70 19.42 -2.82
CA PRO A 56 18.86 19.64 -1.94
C PRO A 56 18.77 20.91 -1.06
N HIS A 57 18.04 21.92 -1.51
CA HIS A 57 17.92 23.20 -0.81
C HIS A 57 16.72 23.27 0.16
N ALA A 58 15.80 22.29 0.13
CA ALA A 58 14.64 22.26 1.01
C ALA A 58 14.23 20.82 1.41
N PRO A 59 15.18 19.98 1.86
CA PRO A 59 14.90 18.54 2.06
C PRO A 59 13.86 18.30 3.14
N ALA A 60 13.90 19.01 4.23
CA ALA A 60 12.96 18.84 5.34
C ALA A 60 11.53 19.22 4.93
N THR A 61 11.35 20.31 4.20
CA THR A 61 10.03 20.76 3.74
C THR A 61 9.42 19.76 2.76
N ASP A 62 10.22 19.31 1.78
CA ASP A 62 9.74 18.34 0.78
C ASP A 62 9.37 17.01 1.42
N TYR A 63 10.20 16.50 2.32
CA TYR A 63 9.91 15.26 3.05
C TYR A 63 8.64 15.40 3.91
N THR A 64 8.51 16.49 4.65
CA THR A 64 7.32 16.73 5.49
C THR A 64 6.06 16.82 4.65
N ALA A 65 6.10 17.51 3.50
CA ALA A 65 4.95 17.60 2.60
C ALA A 65 4.54 16.22 2.06
N GLN A 66 5.51 15.40 1.64
CA GLN A 66 5.25 14.03 1.17
C GLN A 66 4.68 13.15 2.29
N ALA A 67 5.27 13.20 3.49
CA ALA A 67 4.83 12.44 4.64
C ALA A 67 3.41 12.84 5.08
N SER A 68 3.10 14.14 5.09
CA SER A 68 1.76 14.66 5.41
C SER A 68 0.72 14.18 4.40
N LEU A 69 1.04 14.19 3.11
CA LEU A 69 0.17 13.67 2.06
C LEU A 69 -0.10 12.17 2.25
N LEU A 70 0.92 11.39 2.59
CA LEU A 70 0.78 9.96 2.87
C LEU A 70 -0.17 9.72 4.05
N VAL A 71 0.02 10.43 5.16
CA VAL A 71 -0.85 10.33 6.35
C VAL A 71 -2.29 10.70 6.01
N PHE A 72 -2.49 11.76 5.24
CA PHE A 72 -3.82 12.22 4.81
C PHE A 72 -4.53 11.18 3.96
N ILE A 73 -3.86 10.62 2.96
CA ILE A 73 -4.42 9.57 2.08
C ILE A 73 -4.72 8.30 2.90
N THR A 74 -3.84 7.92 3.82
CA THR A 74 -4.05 6.77 4.70
C THR A 74 -5.28 6.99 5.60
N GLY A 75 -5.45 8.19 6.13
CA GLY A 75 -6.63 8.56 6.92
C GLY A 75 -7.94 8.45 6.14
N ILE A 76 -7.97 8.92 4.89
CA ILE A 76 -9.13 8.75 4.00
C ILE A 76 -9.40 7.27 3.75
N GLY A 77 -8.36 6.47 3.51
CA GLY A 77 -8.48 5.03 3.33
C GLY A 77 -9.07 4.33 4.55
N LEU A 78 -8.65 4.72 5.75
CA LEU A 78 -9.16 4.17 7.01
C LEU A 78 -10.65 4.47 7.20
N VAL A 79 -11.08 5.71 7.00
CA VAL A 79 -12.50 6.10 7.08
C VAL A 79 -13.32 5.39 5.99
N GLY A 80 -12.80 5.35 4.75
CA GLY A 80 -13.44 4.67 3.63
C GLY A 80 -13.61 3.18 3.87
N SER A 81 -12.62 2.51 4.49
CA SER A 81 -12.70 1.08 4.81
C SER A 81 -13.82 0.79 5.81
N GLY A 82 -14.00 1.63 6.82
CA GLY A 82 -15.12 1.51 7.76
C GLY A 82 -16.49 1.61 7.08
N PHE A 83 -16.62 2.54 6.13
CA PHE A 83 -17.85 2.68 5.34
C PHE A 83 -18.12 1.44 4.46
N ILE A 84 -17.09 0.92 3.79
CA ILE A 84 -17.19 -0.29 2.95
C ILE A 84 -17.61 -1.49 3.79
N VAL A 85 -17.02 -1.69 4.98
CA VAL A 85 -17.42 -2.78 5.89
C VAL A 85 -18.90 -2.71 6.24
N GLY A 86 -19.41 -1.51 6.49
CA GLY A 86 -20.82 -1.30 6.80
C GLY A 86 -21.78 -1.71 5.66
N GLN A 87 -21.32 -1.66 4.41
CA GLN A 87 -22.14 -1.99 3.23
C GLN A 87 -22.00 -3.45 2.77
N VAL A 88 -20.78 -3.96 2.70
CA VAL A 88 -20.48 -5.27 2.09
C VAL A 88 -19.88 -6.29 3.05
N GLY A 89 -19.76 -5.92 4.31
CA GLY A 89 -19.18 -6.75 5.36
C GLY A 89 -17.67 -6.92 5.25
N LEU A 90 -17.11 -7.71 6.17
CA LEU A 90 -15.66 -7.90 6.31
C LEU A 90 -15.06 -8.63 5.10
N VAL A 91 -15.75 -9.67 4.60
CA VAL A 91 -15.30 -10.43 3.42
C VAL A 91 -15.23 -9.54 2.19
N GLY A 92 -16.24 -8.69 1.99
CA GLY A 92 -16.26 -7.73 0.89
C GLY A 92 -15.12 -6.72 0.98
N LEU A 93 -14.81 -6.21 2.17
CA LEU A 93 -13.65 -5.33 2.38
C LEU A 93 -12.35 -6.00 1.96
N PHE A 94 -12.08 -7.22 2.44
CA PHE A 94 -10.84 -7.93 2.11
C PHE A 94 -10.76 -8.30 0.62
N ALA A 95 -11.89 -8.62 -0.03
CA ALA A 95 -11.93 -8.85 -1.46
C ALA A 95 -11.52 -7.59 -2.25
N VAL A 96 -12.11 -6.44 -1.93
CA VAL A 96 -11.79 -5.15 -2.56
C VAL A 96 -10.32 -4.78 -2.31
N ALA A 97 -9.84 -4.91 -1.07
CA ALA A 97 -8.45 -4.61 -0.71
C ALA A 97 -7.45 -5.51 -1.46
N THR A 98 -7.75 -6.81 -1.60
CA THR A 98 -6.92 -7.76 -2.36
C THR A 98 -6.86 -7.37 -3.83
N CYS A 99 -8.00 -7.09 -4.46
CA CYS A 99 -8.05 -6.65 -5.85
C CYS A 99 -7.29 -5.34 -6.07
N ALA A 100 -7.50 -4.34 -5.22
CA ALA A 100 -6.79 -3.06 -5.29
C ALA A 100 -5.27 -3.24 -5.16
N SER A 101 -4.82 -4.06 -4.20
CA SER A 101 -3.40 -4.35 -3.98
C SER A 101 -2.78 -5.14 -5.14
N ALA A 102 -3.52 -6.04 -5.77
CA ALA A 102 -3.04 -6.80 -6.93
C ALA A 102 -2.92 -5.94 -8.20
N LEU A 103 -3.83 -4.98 -8.40
CA LEU A 103 -3.83 -4.07 -9.55
C LEU A 103 -2.80 -2.94 -9.42
N SER A 104 -2.45 -2.56 -8.20
CA SER A 104 -1.55 -1.44 -7.89
C SER A 104 -0.21 -1.49 -8.64
N PRO A 105 0.56 -2.61 -8.68
CA PRO A 105 1.84 -2.64 -9.39
C PRO A 105 1.70 -2.41 -10.90
N GLY A 106 0.62 -2.93 -11.50
CA GLY A 106 0.33 -2.74 -12.92
C GLY A 106 0.01 -1.29 -13.25
N LEU A 107 -0.77 -0.63 -12.39
CA LEU A 107 -1.14 0.77 -12.56
C LEU A 107 0.08 1.69 -12.40
N VAL A 108 0.87 1.48 -11.35
CA VAL A 108 2.11 2.25 -11.09
C VAL A 108 3.10 2.05 -12.24
N GLY A 109 3.29 0.82 -12.72
CA GLY A 109 4.18 0.54 -13.84
C GLY A 109 3.74 1.23 -15.14
N ARG A 110 2.44 1.31 -15.41
CA ARG A 110 1.89 2.04 -16.57
C ARG A 110 2.10 3.55 -16.46
N LEU A 111 1.83 4.11 -15.29
CA LEU A 111 2.02 5.55 -15.03
C LEU A 111 3.49 5.93 -15.12
N TYR A 112 4.38 5.12 -14.53
CA TYR A 112 5.82 5.35 -14.59
C TYR A 112 6.34 5.34 -16.03
N ARG A 113 5.91 4.38 -16.86
CA ARG A 113 6.29 4.33 -18.28
C ARG A 113 5.83 5.57 -19.05
N ARG A 114 4.64 6.08 -18.80
CA ARG A 114 4.14 7.30 -19.45
C ARG A 114 5.00 8.50 -19.07
N VAL A 115 5.24 8.71 -17.78
CA VAL A 115 6.07 9.82 -17.30
C VAL A 115 7.51 9.72 -17.81
N ALA A 116 8.09 8.52 -17.85
CA ALA A 116 9.44 8.32 -18.36
C ALA A 116 9.57 8.60 -19.87
N LEU A 117 8.52 8.36 -20.65
CA LEU A 117 8.51 8.67 -22.09
C LEU A 117 8.33 10.16 -22.37
N ASP A 118 7.65 10.89 -21.48
CA ASP A 118 7.38 12.33 -21.63
C ASP A 118 8.53 13.20 -21.08
N THR A 119 9.51 12.61 -20.40
CA THR A 119 10.65 13.35 -19.84
C THR A 119 11.81 13.29 -20.82
N PRO A 120 12.25 14.43 -21.42
CA PRO A 120 13.40 14.44 -22.30
C PRO A 120 14.67 14.02 -21.55
N PRO A 121 15.61 13.31 -22.19
CA PRO A 121 16.83 12.88 -21.56
C PRO A 121 17.61 14.09 -21.02
N PRO A 122 18.24 13.97 -19.83
CA PRO A 122 19.02 15.06 -19.26
C PRO A 122 20.09 15.48 -20.24
N THR A 123 20.08 16.75 -20.65
CA THR A 123 21.15 17.31 -21.48
C THR A 123 22.47 17.18 -20.73
N ARG A 124 23.35 16.31 -21.21
CA ARG A 124 24.73 16.23 -20.69
C ARG A 124 25.36 17.61 -20.87
N ARG A 125 25.49 18.37 -19.79
CA ARG A 125 26.43 19.50 -19.78
C ARG A 125 27.83 18.89 -19.81
N VAL A 126 28.45 18.94 -20.97
CA VAL A 126 29.88 18.70 -21.12
C VAL A 126 30.56 19.94 -20.54
N THR A 127 31.14 19.80 -19.37
CA THR A 127 32.10 20.76 -18.79
C THR A 127 33.49 20.27 -19.07
#